data_a9431a384399b686b65d4e76ba38da65
#
_entry.id   a9431a384399b686b65d4e76ba38da65
#
_cell.length_a   1.000
_cell.length_b   1.000
_cell.length_c   1.000
_cell.angle_alpha   90.00
_cell.angle_beta   90.00
_cell.angle_gamma   90.00
#
_symmetry.space_group_name_H-M   'P 1'
#
loop_
_entity.id
_entity.type
_entity.pdbx_description
1 polymer ?
#
loop_
_entity_poly.entity_id
_entity_poly.type
_entity_poly.pdbx_seq_one_letter_code
_entity_poly.pdbx_strand_id
1 'polypeptide(L)'
;MRVVRKVKKIKLNRYSGRLLVGSTMKLKATVLPKNATIKSVKWTTNKKSIATVSSTGRVLGTGEGIVKIKASAKDGSGKSATCILHVVEPIEATGITVANSQITVAKGKIAQSGITLNPVNSTTKIKYHSDNPRVATVNKYGKIKTKRAGEATIYGTTSTGLYGYCDVLVVDLNRKAVTLRPYDTEQLHVNEISTGVTWYSRDINIATVSSTGLVTGRKRGITTIYAVVNGVKLGCRVNVTKLK
;
A
#
# COMPACT_ATOMS: atom_id res chain seq x y z
N MET A 1 -20.83 -34.84 -41.87
CA MET A 1 -19.61 -34.06 -42.17
C MET A 1 -19.30 -33.14 -40.99
N ARG A 2 -18.13 -33.24 -40.34
CA ARG A 2 -17.79 -32.40 -39.19
C ARG A 2 -17.26 -31.06 -39.69
N VAL A 3 -17.95 -29.96 -39.44
CA VAL A 3 -17.52 -28.61 -39.86
C VAL A 3 -16.28 -28.19 -39.04
N VAL A 4 -15.15 -28.03 -39.74
CA VAL A 4 -13.89 -27.53 -39.14
C VAL A 4 -13.92 -26.03 -39.11
N ARG A 5 -13.94 -25.43 -37.90
CA ARG A 5 -13.88 -24.00 -37.69
C ARG A 5 -12.46 -23.56 -37.34
N LYS A 6 -11.83 -22.83 -38.27
CA LYS A 6 -10.46 -22.32 -38.09
C LYS A 6 -10.39 -21.12 -37.14
N VAL A 7 -9.20 -20.93 -36.60
CA VAL A 7 -8.86 -19.76 -35.76
C VAL A 7 -8.84 -18.50 -36.64
N LYS A 8 -9.56 -17.46 -36.20
CA LYS A 8 -9.59 -16.15 -36.84
C LYS A 8 -8.65 -15.14 -36.16
N LYS A 9 -8.41 -15.28 -34.85
CA LYS A 9 -7.59 -14.37 -34.03
C LYS A 9 -7.05 -15.06 -32.79
N ILE A 10 -5.83 -14.68 -32.35
CA ILE A 10 -5.28 -14.99 -31.04
C ILE A 10 -5.12 -13.68 -30.28
N LYS A 11 -5.58 -13.66 -28.99
CA LYS A 11 -5.33 -12.56 -28.05
C LYS A 11 -4.41 -13.06 -26.95
N LEU A 12 -3.47 -12.21 -26.53
CA LEU A 12 -2.64 -12.47 -25.35
C LEU A 12 -3.15 -11.66 -24.15
N ASN A 13 -2.88 -12.15 -22.93
CA ASN A 13 -3.15 -11.41 -21.70
C ASN A 13 -2.25 -10.15 -21.54
N ARG A 14 -1.16 -10.07 -22.31
CA ARG A 14 -0.29 -8.89 -22.46
C ARG A 14 0.49 -8.96 -23.77
N TYR A 15 0.87 -7.80 -24.30
CA TYR A 15 1.61 -7.65 -25.56
C TYR A 15 3.01 -7.08 -25.36
N SER A 16 3.31 -6.59 -24.16
CA SER A 16 4.63 -6.13 -23.75
C SER A 16 4.84 -6.32 -22.26
N GLY A 17 6.08 -6.24 -21.77
CA GLY A 17 6.40 -6.30 -20.37
C GLY A 17 7.90 -6.29 -20.10
N ARG A 18 8.24 -6.09 -18.81
CA ARG A 18 9.59 -6.26 -18.26
C ARG A 18 9.68 -7.59 -17.52
N LEU A 19 10.79 -8.29 -17.67
CA LEU A 19 11.09 -9.56 -17.01
C LEU A 19 12.52 -9.49 -16.47
N LEU A 20 12.77 -9.97 -15.27
CA LEU A 20 14.13 -10.08 -14.75
C LEU A 20 14.76 -11.38 -15.23
N VAL A 21 16.07 -11.36 -15.48
CA VAL A 21 16.86 -12.59 -15.66
C VAL A 21 16.65 -13.49 -14.44
N GLY A 22 16.49 -14.80 -14.67
CA GLY A 22 16.17 -15.79 -13.64
C GLY A 22 14.68 -15.84 -13.24
N SER A 23 13.86 -14.83 -13.60
CA SER A 23 12.43 -14.80 -13.23
C SER A 23 11.54 -15.40 -14.30
N THR A 24 10.30 -15.76 -13.90
CA THR A 24 9.31 -16.32 -14.83
C THR A 24 8.08 -15.44 -14.97
N MET A 25 7.48 -15.47 -16.17
CA MET A 25 6.22 -14.79 -16.48
C MET A 25 5.27 -15.76 -17.20
N LYS A 26 3.99 -15.73 -16.84
CA LYS A 26 2.95 -16.52 -17.51
C LYS A 26 2.25 -15.69 -18.58
N LEU A 27 2.41 -16.07 -19.86
CA LEU A 27 1.59 -15.62 -20.96
C LEU A 27 0.41 -16.59 -21.15
N LYS A 28 -0.76 -16.02 -21.45
CA LYS A 28 -1.99 -16.76 -21.76
C LYS A 28 -2.46 -16.34 -23.15
N ALA A 29 -2.75 -17.33 -24.01
CA ALA A 29 -3.34 -17.11 -25.32
C ALA A 29 -4.82 -17.47 -25.30
N THR A 30 -5.66 -16.60 -25.81
CA THR A 30 -7.09 -16.82 -26.03
C THR A 30 -7.33 -16.91 -27.53
N VAL A 31 -7.85 -18.04 -27.99
CA VAL A 31 -8.17 -18.31 -29.40
C VAL A 31 -9.61 -17.89 -29.69
N LEU A 32 -9.81 -17.22 -30.81
CA LEU A 32 -11.11 -16.78 -31.28
C LEU A 32 -11.37 -17.30 -32.72
N PRO A 33 -12.61 -17.71 -33.05
CA PRO A 33 -13.79 -17.71 -32.17
C PRO A 33 -13.69 -18.81 -31.10
N LYS A 34 -14.42 -18.67 -29.98
CA LYS A 34 -14.41 -19.63 -28.86
C LYS A 34 -14.80 -21.06 -29.27
N ASN A 35 -15.51 -21.22 -30.38
CA ASN A 35 -15.91 -22.50 -30.97
C ASN A 35 -14.98 -22.98 -32.09
N ALA A 36 -13.73 -22.44 -32.19
CA ALA A 36 -12.72 -23.00 -33.08
C ALA A 36 -12.45 -24.46 -32.74
N THR A 37 -12.27 -25.30 -33.78
CA THR A 37 -12.13 -26.75 -33.61
C THR A 37 -10.82 -27.10 -32.91
N ILE A 38 -9.71 -26.44 -33.26
CA ILE A 38 -8.40 -26.60 -32.62
C ILE A 38 -8.04 -25.27 -31.92
N LYS A 39 -7.96 -25.31 -30.59
CA LYS A 39 -7.66 -24.12 -29.77
C LYS A 39 -6.22 -24.09 -29.26
N SER A 40 -5.46 -25.15 -29.55
CA SER A 40 -4.08 -25.22 -29.10
C SER A 40 -3.18 -24.25 -29.84
N VAL A 41 -2.20 -23.69 -29.16
CA VAL A 41 -1.18 -22.82 -29.72
C VAL A 41 0.21 -23.42 -29.56
N LYS A 42 1.12 -23.06 -30.45
CA LYS A 42 2.56 -23.32 -30.32
C LYS A 42 3.21 -22.02 -29.86
N TRP A 43 3.94 -22.09 -28.77
CA TRP A 43 4.75 -20.99 -28.27
C TRP A 43 6.17 -21.07 -28.84
N THR A 44 6.73 -19.92 -29.20
CA THR A 44 8.10 -19.81 -29.70
C THR A 44 8.74 -18.51 -29.24
N THR A 45 10.05 -18.52 -29.15
CA THR A 45 10.88 -17.33 -28.91
C THR A 45 11.80 -17.10 -30.09
N ASN A 46 12.10 -15.85 -30.42
CA ASN A 46 13.05 -15.52 -31.46
C ASN A 46 14.51 -15.50 -30.97
N LYS A 47 14.74 -15.41 -29.63
CA LYS A 47 16.07 -15.38 -29.04
C LYS A 47 16.06 -16.19 -27.73
N LYS A 48 16.48 -17.46 -27.79
CA LYS A 48 16.52 -18.36 -26.62
C LYS A 48 17.56 -17.93 -25.57
N SER A 49 18.64 -17.25 -25.97
CA SER A 49 19.64 -16.69 -25.07
C SER A 49 19.08 -15.58 -24.18
N ILE A 50 18.00 -14.89 -24.58
CA ILE A 50 17.37 -13.82 -23.81
C ILE A 50 16.18 -14.34 -23.02
N ALA A 51 15.34 -15.19 -23.62
CA ALA A 51 14.25 -15.86 -22.90
C ALA A 51 13.83 -17.15 -23.57
N THR A 52 13.45 -18.14 -22.77
CA THR A 52 12.81 -19.38 -23.21
C THR A 52 11.31 -19.35 -22.92
N VAL A 53 10.52 -20.18 -23.62
CA VAL A 53 9.09 -20.32 -23.39
C VAL A 53 8.68 -21.78 -23.43
N SER A 54 7.92 -22.23 -22.44
CA SER A 54 7.36 -23.58 -22.38
C SER A 54 6.13 -23.72 -23.28
N SER A 55 5.74 -24.98 -23.55
CA SER A 55 4.50 -25.30 -24.28
C SER A 55 3.23 -24.72 -23.62
N THR A 56 3.27 -24.43 -22.33
CA THR A 56 2.15 -23.83 -21.59
C THR A 56 2.19 -22.31 -21.54
N GLY A 57 3.21 -21.64 -22.17
CA GLY A 57 3.36 -20.19 -22.19
C GLY A 57 4.02 -19.61 -20.92
N ARG A 58 4.77 -20.41 -20.14
CA ARG A 58 5.65 -19.91 -19.08
C ARG A 58 6.96 -19.46 -19.75
N VAL A 59 7.26 -18.17 -19.62
CA VAL A 59 8.50 -17.55 -20.12
C VAL A 59 9.49 -17.47 -18.97
N LEU A 60 10.75 -17.85 -19.22
CA LEU A 60 11.88 -17.66 -18.30
C LEU A 60 12.87 -16.70 -18.96
N GLY A 61 13.26 -15.63 -18.26
CA GLY A 61 14.35 -14.75 -18.67
C GLY A 61 15.71 -15.43 -18.45
N THR A 62 16.55 -15.48 -19.48
CA THR A 62 17.86 -16.18 -19.45
C THR A 62 19.03 -15.25 -19.68
N GLY A 63 18.80 -14.05 -20.21
CA GLY A 63 19.83 -13.04 -20.45
C GLY A 63 19.19 -11.69 -20.77
N GLU A 64 19.95 -10.63 -20.71
CA GLU A 64 19.48 -9.26 -20.94
C GLU A 64 19.17 -9.00 -22.43
N GLY A 65 18.15 -8.20 -22.71
CA GLY A 65 17.80 -7.73 -24.03
C GLY A 65 16.31 -7.75 -24.35
N ILE A 66 15.99 -7.53 -25.63
CA ILE A 66 14.62 -7.54 -26.15
C ILE A 66 14.35 -8.85 -26.87
N VAL A 67 13.24 -9.48 -26.53
CA VAL A 67 12.82 -10.77 -27.09
C VAL A 67 11.34 -10.76 -27.46
N LYS A 68 10.99 -11.46 -28.57
CA LYS A 68 9.62 -11.66 -29.05
C LYS A 68 9.16 -13.08 -28.71
N ILE A 69 8.08 -13.20 -27.92
CA ILE A 69 7.42 -14.46 -27.63
C ILE A 69 6.14 -14.56 -28.47
N LYS A 70 6.05 -15.55 -29.34
CA LYS A 70 4.95 -15.71 -30.28
C LYS A 70 4.10 -16.94 -29.93
N ALA A 71 2.78 -16.76 -29.92
CA ALA A 71 1.78 -17.83 -29.89
C ALA A 71 1.19 -18.00 -31.29
N SER A 72 1.34 -19.15 -31.90
CA SER A 72 0.81 -19.47 -33.24
C SER A 72 -0.25 -20.56 -33.14
N ALA A 73 -1.37 -20.41 -33.85
CA ALA A 73 -2.41 -21.44 -33.94
C ALA A 73 -1.88 -22.72 -34.58
N LYS A 74 -2.30 -23.89 -34.04
CA LYS A 74 -1.91 -25.20 -34.56
C LYS A 74 -2.89 -25.75 -35.62
N ASP A 75 -3.92 -25.00 -35.98
CA ASP A 75 -4.99 -25.41 -36.93
C ASP A 75 -4.67 -25.12 -38.38
N GLY A 76 -3.44 -24.66 -38.69
CA GLY A 76 -3.03 -24.29 -40.04
C GLY A 76 -3.61 -22.95 -40.53
N SER A 77 -4.28 -22.16 -39.68
CA SER A 77 -4.83 -20.83 -40.06
C SER A 77 -3.77 -19.75 -40.25
N GLY A 78 -2.52 -19.98 -39.83
CA GLY A 78 -1.45 -18.99 -39.85
C GLY A 78 -1.61 -17.86 -38.80
N LYS A 79 -2.69 -17.88 -37.98
CA LYS A 79 -2.95 -16.83 -37.02
C LYS A 79 -1.99 -16.91 -35.84
N SER A 80 -1.49 -15.75 -35.39
CA SER A 80 -0.55 -15.62 -34.28
C SER A 80 -0.72 -14.32 -33.54
N ALA A 81 -0.12 -14.27 -32.35
CA ALA A 81 0.02 -13.05 -31.56
C ALA A 81 1.39 -13.04 -30.86
N THR A 82 1.98 -11.86 -30.72
CA THR A 82 3.35 -11.68 -30.20
C THR A 82 3.33 -10.78 -28.99
N CYS A 83 4.12 -11.13 -27.97
CA CYS A 83 4.46 -10.30 -26.83
C CYS A 83 5.94 -9.91 -26.93
N ILE A 84 6.26 -8.64 -26.74
CA ILE A 84 7.63 -8.12 -26.69
C ILE A 84 8.02 -7.97 -25.23
N LEU A 85 9.11 -8.61 -24.82
CA LEU A 85 9.62 -8.51 -23.45
C LEU A 85 11.00 -7.85 -23.47
N HIS A 86 11.19 -6.94 -22.50
CA HIS A 86 12.47 -6.40 -22.12
C HIS A 86 12.97 -7.20 -20.92
N VAL A 87 13.95 -8.05 -21.14
CA VAL A 87 14.61 -8.82 -20.09
C VAL A 87 15.79 -8.00 -19.59
N VAL A 88 15.90 -7.85 -18.28
CA VAL A 88 16.92 -7.00 -17.63
C VAL A 88 17.53 -7.75 -16.45
N GLU A 89 18.79 -7.46 -16.16
CA GLU A 89 19.44 -7.98 -14.96
C GLU A 89 18.77 -7.46 -13.69
N PRO A 90 18.70 -8.28 -12.62
CA PRO A 90 18.26 -7.81 -11.33
C PRO A 90 19.30 -6.82 -10.75
N ILE A 91 18.80 -5.75 -10.12
CA ILE A 91 19.62 -4.83 -9.35
C ILE A 91 19.36 -5.14 -7.88
N GLU A 92 20.34 -5.71 -7.20
CA GLU A 92 20.23 -6.04 -5.79
C GLU A 92 20.31 -4.79 -4.91
N ALA A 93 19.59 -4.82 -3.80
CA ALA A 93 19.74 -3.79 -2.78
C ALA A 93 21.05 -4.02 -1.99
N THR A 94 21.80 -2.95 -1.80
CA THR A 94 23.02 -2.90 -0.98
C THR A 94 22.75 -2.32 0.41
N GLY A 95 21.57 -1.69 0.60
CA GLY A 95 21.17 -1.10 1.87
C GLY A 95 19.68 -0.81 1.96
N ILE A 96 19.25 -0.48 3.18
CA ILE A 96 17.91 0.03 3.50
C ILE A 96 18.07 1.42 4.12
N THR A 97 17.19 2.33 3.74
CA THR A 97 17.06 3.68 4.32
C THR A 97 15.69 3.84 4.91
N VAL A 98 15.60 4.46 6.09
CA VAL A 98 14.35 4.79 6.77
C VAL A 98 14.28 6.32 6.89
N ALA A 99 13.31 6.92 6.21
CA ALA A 99 13.17 8.40 6.15
C ALA A 99 12.87 9.00 7.54
N ASN A 100 12.02 8.32 8.32
CA ASN A 100 11.68 8.69 9.69
C ASN A 100 11.60 7.42 10.52
N SER A 101 12.48 7.30 11.50
CA SER A 101 12.48 6.14 12.43
C SER A 101 11.27 6.15 13.37
N GLN A 102 10.65 7.31 13.58
CA GLN A 102 9.46 7.48 14.41
C GLN A 102 8.43 8.37 13.71
N ILE A 103 7.16 7.99 13.73
CA ILE A 103 6.04 8.77 13.22
C ILE A 103 4.88 8.76 14.22
N THR A 104 4.19 9.90 14.35
CA THR A 104 2.94 9.98 15.11
C THR A 104 1.78 10.15 14.13
N VAL A 105 0.72 9.35 14.29
CA VAL A 105 -0.40 9.30 13.35
C VAL A 105 -1.71 9.24 14.09
N ALA A 106 -2.70 10.05 13.73
CA ALA A 106 -4.03 9.93 14.31
C ALA A 106 -4.69 8.59 13.94
N LYS A 107 -5.47 8.04 14.85
CA LYS A 107 -6.26 6.82 14.63
C LYS A 107 -7.15 6.92 13.40
N GLY A 108 -7.21 5.85 12.61
CA GLY A 108 -7.99 5.75 11.37
C GLY A 108 -7.34 6.40 10.17
N LYS A 109 -6.17 7.03 10.33
CA LYS A 109 -5.41 7.63 9.24
C LYS A 109 -4.43 6.64 8.61
N ILE A 110 -3.90 7.06 7.48
CA ILE A 110 -2.93 6.31 6.69
C ILE A 110 -1.62 7.08 6.69
N ALA A 111 -0.52 6.34 6.83
CA ALA A 111 0.84 6.86 6.74
C ALA A 111 1.70 5.97 5.83
N GLN A 112 2.93 6.38 5.59
CA GLN A 112 3.94 5.61 4.87
C GLN A 112 5.09 5.29 5.81
N SER A 113 5.62 4.06 5.76
CA SER A 113 6.73 3.63 6.63
C SER A 113 8.04 4.39 6.35
N GLY A 114 8.18 4.97 5.16
CA GLY A 114 9.43 5.63 4.75
C GLY A 114 10.62 4.68 4.55
N ILE A 115 10.40 3.37 4.59
CA ILE A 115 11.44 2.36 4.39
C ILE A 115 11.64 2.17 2.89
N THR A 116 12.86 2.41 2.40
CA THR A 116 13.25 2.32 0.99
C THR A 116 14.55 1.55 0.83
N LEU A 117 14.81 1.06 -0.37
CA LEU A 117 16.05 0.34 -0.71
C LEU A 117 17.05 1.27 -1.38
N ASN A 118 18.30 0.98 -1.18
CA ASN A 118 19.41 1.61 -1.88
C ASN A 118 20.17 0.54 -2.72
N PRO A 119 20.37 0.77 -4.04
CA PRO A 119 19.88 1.91 -4.80
C PRO A 119 18.34 1.88 -4.96
N VAL A 120 17.73 3.04 -5.15
CA VAL A 120 16.24 3.21 -5.22
C VAL A 120 15.61 2.43 -6.38
N ASN A 121 16.36 2.14 -7.44
CA ASN A 121 15.95 1.33 -8.58
C ASN A 121 16.19 -0.18 -8.37
N SER A 122 16.54 -0.61 -7.17
CA SER A 122 16.70 -2.02 -6.84
C SER A 122 15.45 -2.84 -7.18
N THR A 123 15.68 -4.05 -7.65
CA THR A 123 14.64 -5.04 -7.95
C THR A 123 14.33 -5.96 -6.77
N THR A 124 15.11 -5.85 -5.69
CA THR A 124 14.88 -6.54 -4.40
C THR A 124 13.52 -6.14 -3.85
N LYS A 125 12.84 -7.03 -3.16
CA LYS A 125 11.53 -6.77 -2.55
C LYS A 125 11.66 -6.60 -1.05
N ILE A 126 10.97 -5.60 -0.51
CA ILE A 126 10.78 -5.46 0.92
C ILE A 126 9.54 -6.28 1.35
N LYS A 127 9.68 -7.05 2.40
CA LYS A 127 8.62 -7.74 3.11
C LYS A 127 8.31 -6.94 4.37
N TYR A 128 7.09 -6.44 4.46
CA TYR A 128 6.68 -5.64 5.60
C TYR A 128 5.88 -6.46 6.61
N HIS A 129 6.08 -6.18 7.91
CA HIS A 129 5.22 -6.66 8.98
C HIS A 129 5.13 -5.64 10.12
N SER A 130 4.11 -5.77 10.93
CA SER A 130 3.90 -4.99 12.17
C SER A 130 3.99 -5.95 13.35
N ASP A 131 4.68 -5.55 14.41
CA ASP A 131 4.71 -6.29 15.69
C ASP A 131 3.37 -6.20 16.43
N ASN A 132 2.61 -5.11 16.21
CA ASN A 132 1.31 -4.91 16.83
C ASN A 132 0.20 -4.58 15.80
N PRO A 133 -0.34 -5.60 15.08
CA PRO A 133 -1.38 -5.39 14.07
C PRO A 133 -2.73 -4.91 14.61
N ARG A 134 -2.92 -4.90 15.95
CA ARG A 134 -4.11 -4.32 16.62
C ARG A 134 -4.04 -2.80 16.61
N VAL A 135 -2.85 -2.22 16.72
CA VAL A 135 -2.59 -0.78 16.68
C VAL A 135 -2.44 -0.29 15.24
N ALA A 136 -1.53 -0.88 14.47
CA ALA A 136 -1.29 -0.51 13.08
C ALA A 136 -0.97 -1.74 12.21
N THR A 137 -1.46 -1.74 10.98
CA THR A 137 -1.13 -2.74 9.97
C THR A 137 -0.37 -2.10 8.81
N VAL A 138 0.44 -2.88 8.12
CA VAL A 138 1.19 -2.44 6.94
C VAL A 138 0.90 -3.36 5.75
N ASN A 139 0.83 -2.79 4.55
CA ASN A 139 0.69 -3.56 3.32
C ASN A 139 2.06 -3.77 2.63
N LYS A 140 2.05 -4.55 1.54
CA LYS A 140 3.27 -4.87 0.75
C LYS A 140 3.97 -3.66 0.11
N TYR A 141 3.41 -2.47 0.19
CA TYR A 141 3.99 -1.22 -0.31
C TYR A 141 4.46 -0.29 0.82
N GLY A 142 4.52 -0.77 2.07
CA GLY A 142 4.88 0.03 3.23
C GLY A 142 3.81 1.03 3.68
N LYS A 143 2.58 0.94 3.14
CA LYS A 143 1.45 1.79 3.54
C LYS A 143 0.85 1.29 4.83
N ILE A 144 0.87 2.14 5.86
CA ILE A 144 0.41 1.88 7.22
C ILE A 144 -1.03 2.32 7.36
N LYS A 145 -1.87 1.48 7.98
CA LYS A 145 -3.24 1.81 8.37
C LYS A 145 -3.35 1.70 9.88
N THR A 146 -3.63 2.83 10.55
CA THR A 146 -3.80 2.90 12.01
C THR A 146 -5.21 2.46 12.42
N LYS A 147 -5.33 1.72 13.53
CA LYS A 147 -6.59 1.12 13.99
C LYS A 147 -6.96 1.51 15.41
N ARG A 148 -6.00 1.53 16.33
CA ARG A 148 -6.20 1.82 17.76
C ARG A 148 -5.07 2.71 18.25
N ALA A 149 -5.32 3.52 19.29
CA ALA A 149 -4.27 4.24 20.01
C ALA A 149 -3.27 3.25 20.63
N GLY A 150 -2.02 3.65 20.72
CA GLY A 150 -0.91 2.83 21.22
C GLY A 150 0.28 2.83 20.27
N GLU A 151 1.22 1.94 20.50
CA GLU A 151 2.47 1.83 19.76
C GLU A 151 2.53 0.55 18.92
N ALA A 152 3.19 0.67 17.78
CA ALA A 152 3.51 -0.45 16.89
C ALA A 152 4.80 -0.14 16.13
N THR A 153 5.66 -1.13 15.95
CA THR A 153 6.83 -1.02 15.09
C THR A 153 6.56 -1.71 13.75
N ILE A 154 6.81 -0.98 12.67
CA ILE A 154 6.72 -1.51 11.32
C ILE A 154 8.11 -1.87 10.84
N TYR A 155 8.30 -3.14 10.52
CA TYR A 155 9.54 -3.69 9.99
C TYR A 155 9.46 -3.87 8.49
N GLY A 156 10.56 -3.58 7.80
CA GLY A 156 10.80 -3.94 6.40
C GLY A 156 12.05 -4.81 6.30
N THR A 157 11.93 -6.01 5.73
CA THR A 157 13.02 -6.97 5.59
C THR A 157 13.19 -7.42 4.15
N THR A 158 14.38 -7.83 3.74
CA THR A 158 14.66 -8.42 2.42
C THR A 158 15.08 -9.87 2.57
N SER A 159 15.06 -10.61 1.46
CA SER A 159 15.60 -11.98 1.41
C SER A 159 17.12 -12.05 1.61
N THR A 160 17.82 -10.94 1.43
CA THR A 160 19.27 -10.81 1.62
C THR A 160 19.67 -10.39 3.05
N GLY A 161 18.69 -10.29 3.97
CA GLY A 161 18.95 -9.94 5.37
C GLY A 161 18.98 -8.44 5.68
N LEU A 162 18.80 -7.56 4.70
CA LEU A 162 18.67 -6.13 4.99
C LEU A 162 17.35 -5.89 5.74
N TYR A 163 17.39 -5.02 6.76
CA TYR A 163 16.22 -4.65 7.53
C TYR A 163 16.22 -3.17 7.90
N GLY A 164 15.03 -2.63 8.11
CA GLY A 164 14.79 -1.30 8.65
C GLY A 164 13.46 -1.29 9.39
N TYR A 165 13.28 -0.34 10.29
CA TYR A 165 12.03 -0.22 11.08
C TYR A 165 11.61 1.23 11.24
N CYS A 166 10.32 1.42 11.51
CA CYS A 166 9.70 2.69 11.79
C CYS A 166 8.71 2.50 12.95
N ASP A 167 8.94 3.20 14.06
CA ASP A 167 8.03 3.21 15.20
C ASP A 167 6.84 4.11 14.92
N VAL A 168 5.66 3.62 15.22
CA VAL A 168 4.39 4.28 14.94
C VAL A 168 3.63 4.51 16.23
N LEU A 169 3.54 5.76 16.66
CA LEU A 169 2.66 6.17 17.74
C LEU A 169 1.30 6.55 17.16
N VAL A 170 0.27 5.80 17.50
CA VAL A 170 -1.12 6.08 17.09
C VAL A 170 -1.84 6.82 18.20
N VAL A 171 -2.30 8.04 17.92
CA VAL A 171 -2.95 8.93 18.89
C VAL A 171 -4.45 9.08 18.61
N ASP A 172 -5.26 9.14 19.66
CA ASP A 172 -6.70 9.35 19.60
C ASP A 172 -7.19 10.06 20.86
N LEU A 173 -8.22 10.90 20.75
CA LEU A 173 -8.90 11.47 21.92
C LEU A 173 -9.90 10.50 22.52
N ASN A 174 -10.05 10.52 23.84
CA ASN A 174 -11.10 9.79 24.56
C ASN A 174 -12.51 10.20 24.10
N ARG A 175 -12.69 11.47 23.68
CA ARG A 175 -13.95 11.98 23.16
C ARG A 175 -13.77 12.80 21.88
N LYS A 176 -14.68 12.65 20.94
CA LYS A 176 -14.73 13.42 19.67
C LYS A 176 -15.73 14.58 19.74
N ALA A 177 -16.68 14.48 20.64
CA ALA A 177 -17.67 15.53 20.92
C ALA A 177 -18.11 15.46 22.37
N VAL A 178 -18.40 16.63 22.95
CA VAL A 178 -18.99 16.79 24.27
C VAL A 178 -20.07 17.87 24.23
N THR A 179 -21.06 17.76 25.13
CA THR A 179 -22.08 18.79 25.35
C THR A 179 -22.00 19.22 26.80
N LEU A 180 -21.84 20.52 27.03
CA LEU A 180 -21.68 21.12 28.33
C LEU A 180 -22.75 22.20 28.53
N ARG A 181 -23.03 22.56 29.80
CA ARG A 181 -23.66 23.83 30.18
C ARG A 181 -22.58 24.83 30.53
N PRO A 182 -22.88 26.13 30.63
CA PRO A 182 -21.95 27.07 31.22
C PRO A 182 -21.49 26.59 32.63
N TYR A 183 -20.19 26.63 32.87
CA TYR A 183 -19.47 26.18 34.08
C TYR A 183 -19.35 24.67 34.27
N ASP A 184 -20.02 23.82 33.43
CA ASP A 184 -19.75 22.38 33.43
C ASP A 184 -18.32 22.13 32.92
N THR A 185 -17.73 21.05 33.39
CA THR A 185 -16.39 20.61 33.00
C THR A 185 -16.40 19.19 32.43
N GLU A 186 -15.47 18.90 31.54
CA GLU A 186 -15.21 17.57 31.01
C GLU A 186 -13.71 17.33 30.84
N GLN A 187 -13.22 16.19 31.32
CA GLN A 187 -11.82 15.84 31.17
C GLN A 187 -11.56 15.16 29.83
N LEU A 188 -10.84 15.84 28.97
CA LEU A 188 -10.27 15.24 27.77
C LEU A 188 -8.86 14.72 28.07
N HIS A 189 -8.52 13.60 27.42
CA HIS A 189 -7.17 13.06 27.39
C HIS A 189 -6.89 12.39 26.05
N VAL A 190 -5.62 12.32 25.70
CA VAL A 190 -5.16 11.50 24.56
C VAL A 190 -4.92 10.09 25.09
N ASN A 191 -5.57 9.11 24.47
CA ASN A 191 -5.47 7.71 24.88
C ASN A 191 -4.02 7.22 24.80
N GLU A 192 -3.56 6.49 25.81
CA GLU A 192 -2.20 5.93 25.96
C GLU A 192 -1.06 6.97 26.02
N ILE A 193 -1.41 8.28 26.20
CA ILE A 193 -0.44 9.39 26.29
C ILE A 193 -0.72 10.20 27.55
N SER A 194 0.27 10.28 28.43
CA SER A 194 0.17 11.06 29.69
C SER A 194 0.91 12.41 29.68
N THR A 195 1.89 12.56 28.77
CA THR A 195 2.76 13.75 28.70
C THR A 195 2.92 14.23 27.25
N GLY A 196 3.46 15.44 27.06
CA GLY A 196 3.74 15.95 25.71
C GLY A 196 2.50 16.36 24.92
N VAL A 197 1.36 16.59 25.57
CA VAL A 197 0.13 17.06 24.92
C VAL A 197 -0.02 18.56 25.12
N THR A 198 -0.16 19.30 24.04
CA THR A 198 -0.51 20.73 24.06
C THR A 198 -1.99 20.90 23.77
N TRP A 199 -2.68 21.67 24.63
CA TRP A 199 -4.12 21.90 24.55
C TRP A 199 -4.44 23.34 24.19
N TYR A 200 -5.46 23.57 23.34
CA TYR A 200 -6.01 24.90 23.09
C TYR A 200 -7.45 24.85 22.58
N SER A 201 -8.18 25.93 22.84
CA SER A 201 -9.51 26.13 22.32
C SER A 201 -9.47 26.98 21.03
N ARG A 202 -10.31 26.66 20.05
CA ARG A 202 -10.54 27.49 18.87
C ARG A 202 -11.22 28.82 19.23
N ASP A 203 -12.12 28.78 20.23
CA ASP A 203 -12.81 29.97 20.76
C ASP A 203 -12.96 29.85 22.28
N ILE A 204 -12.14 30.62 23.00
CA ILE A 204 -12.06 30.66 24.44
C ILE A 204 -13.30 31.29 25.10
N ASN A 205 -14.10 32.09 24.36
CA ASN A 205 -15.34 32.67 24.87
C ASN A 205 -16.44 31.61 25.01
N ILE A 206 -16.40 30.55 24.18
CA ILE A 206 -17.39 29.46 24.21
C ILE A 206 -16.96 28.38 25.20
N ALA A 207 -15.71 27.92 25.12
CA ALA A 207 -15.15 26.97 26.09
C ALA A 207 -13.64 27.14 26.19
N THR A 208 -13.10 26.95 27.39
CA THR A 208 -11.65 26.94 27.68
C THR A 208 -11.17 25.52 27.91
N VAL A 209 -9.85 25.33 27.87
CA VAL A 209 -9.19 24.08 28.21
C VAL A 209 -7.92 24.37 29.00
N SER A 210 -7.68 23.60 30.09
CA SER A 210 -6.43 23.66 30.85
C SER A 210 -5.27 22.97 30.15
N SER A 211 -4.07 23.15 30.66
CA SER A 211 -2.87 22.41 30.20
C SER A 211 -2.99 20.89 30.41
N THR A 212 -3.89 20.44 31.30
CA THR A 212 -4.16 19.02 31.58
C THR A 212 -5.34 18.46 30.78
N GLY A 213 -5.98 19.28 29.91
CA GLY A 213 -7.12 18.84 29.12
C GLY A 213 -8.49 18.98 29.78
N LEU A 214 -8.60 19.66 30.94
CA LEU A 214 -9.89 19.95 31.55
C LEU A 214 -10.59 21.06 30.75
N VAL A 215 -11.68 20.72 30.10
CA VAL A 215 -12.53 21.65 29.35
C VAL A 215 -13.59 22.25 30.23
N THR A 216 -13.80 23.57 30.15
CA THR A 216 -14.86 24.28 30.85
C THR A 216 -15.75 25.03 29.88
N GLY A 217 -17.07 24.75 29.90
CA GLY A 217 -18.07 25.51 29.15
C GLY A 217 -18.21 26.93 29.68
N ARG A 218 -18.30 27.94 28.79
CA ARG A 218 -18.43 29.34 29.17
C ARG A 218 -19.73 29.97 28.65
N LYS A 219 -19.82 30.14 27.36
CA LYS A 219 -20.97 30.80 26.72
C LYS A 219 -21.61 29.83 25.69
N ARG A 220 -22.93 29.90 25.58
CA ARG A 220 -23.65 29.15 24.57
C ARG A 220 -23.03 29.31 23.19
N GLY A 221 -22.75 28.19 22.52
CA GLY A 221 -22.14 28.14 21.19
C GLY A 221 -21.46 26.82 20.93
N ILE A 222 -20.76 26.76 19.81
CA ILE A 222 -20.01 25.58 19.38
C ILE A 222 -18.56 25.99 19.12
N THR A 223 -17.63 25.26 19.73
CA THR A 223 -16.19 25.41 19.47
C THR A 223 -15.53 24.06 19.30
N THR A 224 -14.22 24.04 19.07
CA THR A 224 -13.41 22.83 19.03
C THR A 224 -12.23 23.00 19.98
N ILE A 225 -12.07 22.04 20.87
CA ILE A 225 -10.86 21.89 21.66
C ILE A 225 -9.89 20.99 20.90
N TYR A 226 -8.64 21.40 20.86
CA TYR A 226 -7.57 20.67 20.17
C TYR A 226 -6.53 20.17 21.17
N ALA A 227 -6.11 18.92 20.95
CA ALA A 227 -4.89 18.35 21.52
C ALA A 227 -3.87 18.20 20.40
N VAL A 228 -2.62 18.56 20.65
CA VAL A 228 -1.50 18.38 19.71
C VAL A 228 -0.45 17.49 20.36
N VAL A 229 -0.07 16.40 19.67
CA VAL A 229 0.97 15.46 20.07
C VAL A 229 1.91 15.30 18.89
N ASN A 230 3.20 15.64 19.04
CA ASN A 230 4.21 15.55 17.98
C ASN A 230 3.74 16.15 16.64
N GLY A 231 3.05 17.29 16.68
CA GLY A 231 2.50 17.97 15.51
C GLY A 231 1.16 17.41 15.00
N VAL A 232 0.70 16.27 15.49
CA VAL A 232 -0.62 15.70 15.14
C VAL A 232 -1.72 16.37 15.93
N LYS A 233 -2.67 16.98 15.22
CA LYS A 233 -3.79 17.72 15.78
C LYS A 233 -5.03 16.84 15.86
N LEU A 234 -5.57 16.69 17.08
CA LEU A 234 -6.80 15.96 17.39
C LEU A 234 -7.87 16.94 17.85
N GLY A 235 -9.08 16.84 17.35
CA GLY A 235 -10.18 17.76 17.67
C GLY A 235 -11.32 17.09 18.42
N CYS A 236 -11.83 17.76 19.47
CA CYS A 236 -13.09 17.46 20.14
C CYS A 236 -14.06 18.62 19.92
N ARG A 237 -15.22 18.36 19.32
CA ARG A 237 -16.29 19.36 19.17
C ARG A 237 -16.98 19.58 20.51
N VAL A 238 -17.03 20.83 20.99
CA VAL A 238 -17.68 21.21 22.24
C VAL A 238 -18.93 22.04 21.91
N ASN A 239 -20.09 21.59 22.35
CA ASN A 239 -21.36 22.29 22.23
C ASN A 239 -21.77 22.76 23.63
N VAL A 240 -21.75 24.08 23.86
CA VAL A 240 -22.23 24.67 25.12
C VAL A 240 -23.70 25.09 24.94
N THR A 241 -24.61 24.47 25.67
CA THR A 241 -26.06 24.67 25.60
C THR A 241 -26.53 25.75 26.60
N LYS A 242 -27.82 26.10 26.57
CA LYS A 242 -28.41 27.00 27.62
C LYS A 242 -28.43 26.32 28.98
N LEU A 243 -28.31 27.13 30.05
CA LEU A 243 -28.82 26.77 31.36
C LEU A 243 -30.34 26.57 31.22
N LYS A 244 -30.89 25.46 31.71
CA LYS A 244 -32.33 25.29 31.84
C LYS A 244 -32.82 26.19 32.94
#